data_278343343b4d047415412180b28e22e3
#
_entry.id   278343343b4d047415412180b28e22e3
#
_cell.length_a   1.000
_cell.length_b   1.000
_cell.length_c   1.000
_cell.angle_alpha   90.00
_cell.angle_beta   90.00
_cell.angle_gamma   90.00
#
_symmetry.space_group_name_H-M   'P 1'
#
loop_
_entity.id
_entity.type
_entity.pdbx_description
1 polymer ?
#
loop_
_entity_poly.entity_id
_entity_poly.type
_entity_poly.pdbx_seq_one_letter_code
_entity_poly.pdbx_strand_id
1 'polypeptide(L)'
;MYIWDINPGYLNNESLFIEHDEIQKLYSIILNNKKIYQNDPEIKRWSKHLGALSIRHSLIISEMTLRGFRLSNSSIKLDNKKNIWPHQYIHEPKQQFDILFSEYKNKKSGRIPLPISGQNLWSQHKYSVMA
;
A
#
# COMPACT_ATOMS: atom_id res chain seq x y z
N MET A 1 -10.14 6.01 -2.10
CA MET A 1 -8.84 5.33 -2.36
C MET A 1 -8.27 4.80 -1.07
N TYR A 2 -7.56 3.71 -1.14
CA TYR A 2 -6.94 3.10 0.03
C TYR A 2 -5.58 2.52 -0.32
N ILE A 3 -4.55 2.99 0.34
CA ILE A 3 -3.19 2.50 0.18
C ILE A 3 -2.80 1.80 1.47
N TRP A 4 -2.47 0.53 1.35
CA TRP A 4 -2.05 -0.28 2.47
C TRP A 4 -0.64 0.08 2.93
N ASP A 5 -0.39 -0.05 4.23
CA ASP A 5 0.93 0.21 4.81
C ASP A 5 1.68 -1.07 5.14
N ILE A 6 1.01 -2.20 5.08
CA ILE A 6 1.59 -3.49 5.41
C ILE A 6 2.29 -4.11 4.20
N ASN A 7 3.15 -5.10 4.46
CA ASN A 7 3.87 -5.79 3.41
C ASN A 7 2.91 -6.31 2.35
N PRO A 8 3.16 -5.99 1.05
CA PRO A 8 2.27 -6.44 -0.03
C PRO A 8 2.14 -7.96 -0.15
N GLY A 9 3.08 -8.70 0.42
CA GLY A 9 2.99 -10.16 0.44
C GLY A 9 1.74 -10.70 1.13
N TYR A 10 1.15 -9.93 2.04
CA TYR A 10 -0.09 -10.29 2.72
C TYR A 10 -1.33 -10.07 1.85
N LEU A 11 -1.22 -9.25 0.82
CA LEU A 11 -2.37 -8.92 -0.03
C LEU A 11 -2.61 -10.03 -1.06
N ASN A 12 -3.87 -10.35 -1.31
CA ASN A 12 -4.18 -11.28 -2.40
C ASN A 12 -4.03 -10.57 -3.76
N ASN A 13 -4.10 -11.33 -4.84
CA ASN A 13 -3.87 -10.80 -6.18
C ASN A 13 -4.83 -9.65 -6.51
N GLU A 14 -6.11 -9.81 -6.17
CA GLU A 14 -7.12 -8.80 -6.43
C GLU A 14 -6.78 -7.49 -5.72
N SER A 15 -6.42 -7.56 -4.45
CA SER A 15 -6.05 -6.39 -3.66
C SER A 15 -4.80 -5.71 -4.20
N LEU A 16 -3.83 -6.48 -4.68
CA LEU A 16 -2.63 -5.93 -5.31
C LEU A 16 -2.95 -5.14 -6.57
N PHE A 17 -3.79 -5.69 -7.45
CA PHE A 17 -4.19 -5.00 -8.68
C PHE A 17 -4.94 -3.71 -8.36
N ILE A 18 -5.85 -3.76 -7.38
CA ILE A 18 -6.60 -2.58 -6.96
C ILE A 18 -5.65 -1.52 -6.42
N GLU A 19 -4.74 -1.89 -5.53
CA GLU A 19 -3.81 -0.92 -4.96
C GLU A 19 -2.88 -0.34 -6.03
N HIS A 20 -2.42 -1.14 -6.96
CA HIS A 20 -1.59 -0.67 -8.06
C HIS A 20 -2.28 0.48 -8.83
N ASP A 21 -3.55 0.28 -9.16
CA ASP A 21 -4.32 1.29 -9.87
C ASP A 21 -4.58 2.53 -8.99
N GLU A 22 -4.88 2.32 -7.72
CA GLU A 22 -5.12 3.39 -6.76
C GLU A 22 -3.88 4.25 -6.57
N ILE A 23 -2.70 3.65 -6.50
CA ILE A 23 -1.45 4.39 -6.36
C ILE A 23 -1.21 5.28 -7.58
N GLN A 24 -1.41 4.76 -8.78
CA GLN A 24 -1.22 5.54 -9.99
C GLN A 24 -2.18 6.72 -10.05
N LYS A 25 -3.44 6.48 -9.71
CA LYS A 25 -4.45 7.52 -9.66
C LYS A 25 -4.11 8.58 -8.63
N LEU A 26 -3.73 8.16 -7.43
CA LEU A 26 -3.35 9.05 -6.34
C LEU A 26 -2.15 9.92 -6.72
N TYR A 27 -1.13 9.30 -7.29
CA TYR A 27 0.07 10.00 -7.75
C TYR A 27 -0.28 11.09 -8.77
N SER A 28 -1.11 10.75 -9.75
CA SER A 28 -1.55 11.69 -10.78
C SER A 28 -2.34 12.86 -10.19
N ILE A 29 -3.25 12.58 -9.26
CA ILE A 29 -4.05 13.62 -8.61
C ILE A 29 -3.17 14.58 -7.82
N ILE A 30 -2.23 14.07 -7.05
CA ILE A 30 -1.32 14.90 -6.25
C ILE A 30 -0.41 15.72 -7.16
N LEU A 31 0.18 15.08 -8.17
CA LEU A 31 1.11 15.74 -9.08
C LEU A 31 0.45 16.88 -9.85
N ASN A 32 -0.80 16.70 -10.25
CA ASN A 32 -1.56 17.71 -11.00
C ASN A 32 -2.35 18.66 -10.10
N ASN A 33 -2.20 18.53 -8.80
CA ASN A 33 -2.82 19.40 -7.80
C ASN A 33 -4.32 19.61 -8.05
N LYS A 34 -5.07 18.51 -8.22
CA LYS A 34 -6.50 18.56 -8.49
C LYS A 34 -7.28 18.90 -7.23
N LYS A 35 -7.79 20.11 -7.15
CA LYS A 35 -8.47 20.62 -5.96
C LYS A 35 -9.74 19.86 -5.57
N ILE A 36 -10.41 19.25 -6.54
CA ILE A 36 -11.65 18.50 -6.29
C ILE A 36 -11.43 17.35 -5.30
N TYR A 37 -10.20 16.85 -5.19
CA TYR A 37 -9.87 15.73 -4.32
C TYR A 37 -9.16 16.15 -3.03
N GLN A 38 -9.05 17.45 -2.75
CA GLN A 38 -8.23 17.95 -1.63
C GLN A 38 -8.68 17.45 -0.26
N ASN A 39 -9.94 17.02 -0.14
CA ASN A 39 -10.48 16.52 1.13
C ASN A 39 -10.42 15.00 1.26
N ASP A 40 -9.93 14.30 0.26
CA ASP A 40 -9.76 12.86 0.33
C ASP A 40 -8.67 12.51 1.37
N PRO A 41 -8.95 11.63 2.35
CA PRO A 41 -7.98 11.32 3.40
C PRO A 41 -6.65 10.78 2.87
N GLU A 42 -6.66 9.94 1.84
CA GLU A 42 -5.41 9.41 1.28
C GLU A 42 -4.62 10.48 0.56
N ILE A 43 -5.28 11.41 -0.11
CA ILE A 43 -4.60 12.52 -0.76
C ILE A 43 -3.92 13.41 0.28
N LYS A 44 -4.62 13.73 1.37
CA LYS A 44 -4.02 14.48 2.46
C LYS A 44 -2.82 13.76 3.05
N ARG A 45 -2.94 12.46 3.23
CA ARG A 45 -1.92 11.64 3.83
C ARG A 45 -0.64 11.58 2.98
N TRP A 46 -0.77 11.44 1.67
CA TRP A 46 0.36 11.22 0.75
C TRP A 46 0.86 12.47 0.04
N SER A 47 0.15 13.60 0.15
CA SER A 47 0.45 14.81 -0.65
C SER A 47 1.86 15.34 -0.46
N LYS A 48 2.47 15.14 0.71
CA LYS A 48 3.84 15.55 0.99
C LYS A 48 4.81 14.36 1.06
N HIS A 49 4.38 13.21 0.57
CA HIS A 49 5.13 11.97 0.71
C HIS A 49 5.21 11.19 -0.61
N LEU A 50 5.39 11.91 -1.73
CA LEU A 50 5.45 11.28 -3.05
C LEU A 50 6.62 10.30 -3.18
N GLY A 51 7.75 10.57 -2.51
CA GLY A 51 8.87 9.64 -2.50
C GLY A 51 8.48 8.31 -1.86
N ALA A 52 7.82 8.37 -0.70
CA ALA A 52 7.33 7.15 -0.04
C ALA A 52 6.28 6.44 -0.88
N LEU A 53 5.40 7.19 -1.54
CA LEU A 53 4.40 6.60 -2.43
C LEU A 53 5.05 5.85 -3.59
N SER A 54 6.12 6.39 -4.16
CA SER A 54 6.85 5.71 -5.22
C SER A 54 7.51 4.44 -4.72
N ILE A 55 8.00 4.42 -3.48
CA ILE A 55 8.52 3.21 -2.84
C ILE A 55 7.42 2.18 -2.68
N ARG A 56 6.26 2.59 -2.18
CA ARG A 56 5.11 1.67 -2.05
C ARG A 56 4.75 1.06 -3.40
N HIS A 57 4.74 1.89 -4.45
CA HIS A 57 4.48 1.41 -5.80
C HIS A 57 5.51 0.35 -6.23
N SER A 58 6.78 0.61 -5.97
CA SER A 58 7.85 -0.35 -6.29
C SER A 58 7.69 -1.66 -5.53
N LEU A 59 7.26 -1.61 -4.27
CA LEU A 59 6.99 -2.81 -3.47
C LEU A 59 5.83 -3.62 -4.06
N ILE A 60 4.77 -2.95 -4.49
CA ILE A 60 3.64 -3.61 -5.14
C ILE A 60 4.09 -4.28 -6.44
N ILE A 61 4.83 -3.56 -7.28
CA ILE A 61 5.36 -4.09 -8.54
C ILE A 61 6.24 -5.32 -8.28
N SER A 62 7.13 -5.24 -7.30
CA SER A 62 8.02 -6.34 -6.95
C SER A 62 7.24 -7.56 -6.50
N GLU A 63 6.21 -7.38 -5.69
CA GLU A 63 5.38 -8.49 -5.24
C GLU A 63 4.62 -9.13 -6.41
N MET A 64 4.07 -8.31 -7.30
CA MET A 64 3.36 -8.80 -8.47
C MET A 64 4.29 -9.55 -9.42
N THR A 65 5.50 -9.04 -9.62
CA THR A 65 6.52 -9.71 -10.43
C THR A 65 6.91 -11.06 -9.82
N LEU A 66 7.07 -11.09 -8.51
CA LEU A 66 7.38 -12.33 -7.78
C LEU A 66 6.30 -13.39 -8.00
N ARG A 67 5.05 -12.97 -8.16
CA ARG A 67 3.92 -13.88 -8.42
C ARG A 67 3.75 -14.22 -9.90
N GLY A 68 4.62 -13.72 -10.78
CA GLY A 68 4.59 -14.04 -12.21
C GLY A 68 3.76 -13.08 -13.06
N PHE A 69 3.30 -11.97 -12.51
CA PHE A 69 2.58 -10.98 -13.29
C PHE A 69 3.55 -10.04 -14.01
N ARG A 70 3.20 -9.70 -15.25
CA ARG A 70 3.92 -8.69 -16.01
C ARG A 70 3.07 -7.44 -16.08
N LEU A 71 3.67 -6.32 -15.68
CA LEU A 71 3.00 -5.04 -15.68
C LEU A 71 3.58 -4.16 -16.76
N SER A 72 2.70 -3.36 -17.39
CA SER A 72 3.13 -2.34 -18.32
C SER A 72 3.91 -1.26 -17.56
N ASN A 73 4.72 -0.49 -18.31
CA ASN A 73 5.52 0.57 -17.73
C ASN A 73 4.65 1.55 -16.94
N SER A 74 5.10 1.84 -15.74
CA SER A 74 4.44 2.81 -14.87
C SER A 74 4.90 4.22 -15.18
N SER A 75 3.98 5.19 -15.07
CA SER A 75 4.32 6.60 -15.15
C SER A 75 4.94 7.14 -13.86
N ILE A 76 4.98 6.34 -12.81
CA ILE A 76 5.52 6.76 -11.53
C ILE A 76 7.04 6.63 -11.54
N LYS A 77 7.72 7.76 -11.34
CA LYS A 77 9.17 7.80 -11.24
C LYS A 77 9.58 7.76 -9.79
N LEU A 78 10.67 7.02 -9.51
CA LEU A 78 11.28 7.06 -8.19
C LEU A 78 11.74 8.49 -7.89
N ASP A 79 11.22 9.04 -6.81
CA ASP A 79 11.63 10.33 -6.30
C ASP A 79 12.70 10.09 -5.23
N ASN A 80 13.94 10.52 -5.50
CA ASN A 80 15.04 10.37 -4.55
C ASN A 80 15.03 11.44 -3.46
N LYS A 81 14.05 12.32 -3.48
CA LYS A 81 13.88 13.31 -2.44
C LYS A 81 13.29 12.65 -1.20
N LYS A 82 13.14 13.05 -0.16
CA LYS A 82 12.62 12.55 1.13
C LYS A 82 11.71 11.32 1.00
N ASN A 83 12.22 10.17 1.40
CA ASN A 83 11.48 8.91 1.43
C ASN A 83 10.83 8.67 2.80
N ILE A 84 10.26 9.72 3.38
CA ILE A 84 9.61 9.63 4.68
C ILE A 84 8.19 9.14 4.48
N TRP A 85 7.88 8.03 5.14
CA TRP A 85 6.53 7.47 5.14
C TRP A 85 5.60 8.35 5.96
N PRO A 86 4.32 8.52 5.54
CA PRO A 86 3.37 9.28 6.35
C PRO A 86 3.22 8.68 7.75
N HIS A 87 3.19 9.51 8.77
CA HIS A 87 2.99 9.06 10.14
C HIS A 87 1.51 8.88 10.49
N GLN A 88 0.63 9.43 9.67
CA GLN A 88 -0.81 9.27 9.85
C GLN A 88 -1.31 8.11 9.03
N TYR A 89 -2.28 7.38 9.57
CA TYR A 89 -2.90 6.24 8.92
C TYR A 89 -4.41 6.43 8.89
N ILE A 90 -5.06 5.96 7.82
CA ILE A 90 -6.52 5.81 7.82
C ILE A 90 -6.88 4.74 8.85
N HIS A 91 -6.18 3.61 8.80
CA HIS A 91 -6.18 2.57 9.82
C HIS A 91 -4.74 2.24 10.14
N GLU A 92 -4.43 2.05 11.40
CA GLU A 92 -3.09 1.61 11.78
C GLU A 92 -2.80 0.22 11.21
N PRO A 93 -1.53 -0.11 10.96
CA PRO A 93 -1.17 -1.40 10.37
C PRO A 93 -1.78 -2.61 11.07
N LYS A 94 -1.89 -2.58 12.39
CA LYS A 94 -2.56 -3.64 13.13
C LYS A 94 -4.02 -3.80 12.70
N GLN A 95 -4.72 -2.69 12.54
CA GLN A 95 -6.10 -2.69 12.07
C GLN A 95 -6.20 -3.18 10.62
N GLN A 96 -5.18 -2.89 9.82
CA GLN A 96 -5.13 -3.35 8.44
C GLN A 96 -5.09 -4.88 8.38
N PHE A 97 -4.33 -5.52 9.25
CA PHE A 97 -4.35 -6.99 9.35
C PHE A 97 -5.73 -7.51 9.73
N ASP A 98 -6.40 -6.85 10.66
CA ASP A 98 -7.74 -7.24 11.08
C ASP A 98 -8.75 -7.12 9.92
N ILE A 99 -8.63 -6.05 9.13
CA ILE A 99 -9.47 -5.85 7.94
C ILE A 99 -9.25 -6.99 6.94
N LEU A 100 -8.00 -7.33 6.64
CA LEU A 100 -7.69 -8.41 5.72
C LEU A 100 -8.17 -9.75 6.24
N PHE A 101 -7.99 -10.00 7.53
CA PHE A 101 -8.44 -11.24 8.14
C PHE A 101 -9.94 -11.44 7.95
N SER A 102 -10.71 -10.36 8.12
CA SER A 102 -12.15 -10.37 7.90
C SER A 102 -12.51 -10.57 6.43
N GLU A 103 -11.84 -9.81 5.54
CA GLU A 103 -12.14 -9.85 4.09
C GLU A 103 -11.78 -11.20 3.46
N TYR A 104 -10.69 -11.84 3.93
CA TYR A 104 -10.19 -13.06 3.30
C TYR A 104 -10.72 -14.33 3.94
N LYS A 105 -11.68 -14.22 4.86
CA LYS A 105 -12.22 -15.36 5.59
C LYS A 105 -12.67 -16.51 4.66
N ASN A 106 -13.26 -16.16 3.51
CA ASN A 106 -13.72 -17.10 2.50
C ASN A 106 -13.09 -16.86 1.13
N LYS A 107 -11.95 -16.18 1.09
CA LYS A 107 -11.24 -15.83 -0.16
C LYS A 107 -9.80 -16.29 -0.07
N LYS A 108 -9.13 -16.28 -1.23
CA LYS A 108 -7.70 -16.54 -1.26
C LYS A 108 -6.95 -15.44 -0.51
N SER A 109 -6.03 -15.85 0.33
CA SER A 109 -5.11 -14.95 1.01
C SER A 109 -3.96 -14.56 0.08
N GLY A 110 -3.02 -13.75 0.60
CA GLY A 110 -1.82 -13.39 -0.12
C GLY A 110 -0.79 -14.51 -0.17
N ARG A 111 0.37 -14.21 -0.70
CA ARG A 111 1.50 -15.13 -0.73
C ARG A 111 1.99 -15.45 0.68
N ILE A 112 1.99 -14.45 1.55
CA ILE A 112 2.32 -14.62 2.96
C ILE A 112 1.04 -14.84 3.75
N PRO A 113 0.94 -15.91 4.54
CA PRO A 113 -0.26 -16.12 5.37
C PRO A 113 -0.42 -15.04 6.42
N LEU A 114 -1.67 -14.62 6.63
CA LEU A 114 -1.95 -13.66 7.68
C LEU A 114 -1.64 -14.26 9.06
N PRO A 115 -1.13 -13.44 9.98
CA PRO A 115 -0.90 -13.92 11.34
C PRO A 115 -2.21 -14.32 12.01
N ILE A 116 -2.20 -15.44 12.76
CA ILE A 116 -3.40 -16.02 13.34
C ILE A 116 -4.07 -15.07 14.32
N SER A 117 -3.28 -14.37 15.13
CA SER A 117 -3.82 -13.42 16.11
C SER A 117 -3.37 -11.99 15.85
N GLY A 118 -2.52 -11.74 14.90
CA GLY A 118 -2.01 -10.41 14.55
C GLY A 118 -1.23 -9.70 15.65
N GLN A 119 -1.58 -9.94 16.90
CA GLN A 119 -1.10 -9.12 18.01
C GLN A 119 0.38 -9.27 18.30
N ASN A 120 0.85 -10.50 18.46
CA ASN A 120 2.25 -10.73 18.81
C ASN A 120 3.19 -10.44 17.63
N LEU A 121 2.75 -10.80 16.43
CA LEU A 121 3.54 -10.55 15.23
C LEU A 121 3.63 -9.04 14.94
N TRP A 122 2.58 -8.31 15.22
CA TRP A 122 2.61 -6.86 15.05
C TRP A 122 3.67 -6.22 15.95
N SER A 123 3.71 -6.60 17.23
CA SER A 123 4.67 -6.00 18.15
C SER A 123 6.12 -6.30 17.76
N GLN A 124 6.37 -7.42 17.12
CA GLN A 124 7.70 -7.82 16.66
C GLN A 124 8.07 -7.28 15.29
N HIS A 125 7.08 -7.07 14.43
CA HIS A 125 7.29 -6.76 13.01
C HIS A 125 6.72 -5.43 12.57
N LYS A 126 6.41 -4.55 13.49
CA LYS A 126 5.83 -3.25 13.15
C LYS A 126 6.68 -2.43 12.18
N TYR A 127 7.98 -2.67 12.15
CA TYR A 127 8.90 -1.98 11.24
C TYR A 127 8.98 -2.62 9.87
N SER A 128 8.58 -3.86 9.75
CA SER A 128 8.57 -4.56 8.46
C SER A 128 7.46 -4.09 7.54
N VAL A 129 6.55 -3.29 8.04
CA VAL A 129 5.51 -2.65 7.25
C VAL A 129 6.10 -1.88 6.08
N MET A 130 7.26 -1.30 6.30
CA MET A 130 7.95 -0.46 5.33
C MET A 130 8.89 -1.23 4.42
N ALA A 131 9.18 -2.43 4.77
CA ALA A 131 10.19 -3.23 4.07
C ALA A 131 9.61 -4.05 2.94
#